data_c34bd4a5cf9255addeeacf1baceedd64
#
_entry.id   c34bd4a5cf9255addeeacf1baceedd64
#
_cell.length_a   1.000
_cell.length_b   1.000
_cell.length_c   1.000
_cell.angle_alpha   90.00
_cell.angle_beta   90.00
_cell.angle_gamma   90.00
#
_symmetry.space_group_name_H-M   'P 1'
#
loop_
_entity.id
_entity.type
_entity.pdbx_description
1 polymer ?
#
loop_
_entity_poly.entity_id
_entity_poly.type
_entity_poly.pdbx_seq_one_letter_code
_entity_poly.pdbx_strand_id
1 'polypeptide(L)'
;VLLGSLVMVNPPEDYQPAGWHPEKAAAAAAMGGRGFETRQMLKTPQFYSIWLVFLSSAIAGLMVIYCIQLFGIDALAFHGVENAIVITGTAMAWYAIFNGLGRILWGMISDRIGRKASIIAMSALQGLIMLATYHGFINFGLAFGLIVAASLIGFNYGGIFALFPAITADWFGNKEVGRNYGWVFTAYGVAGILGPLLAGVFKDAATGGNTPVGWMTPFLIAGVACLIGALIMLFTEAPGTRRGRGRGRIGGMATGKT
;
A
#
# COMPACT_ATOMS: atom_id res chain seq x y z
N VAL A 1 -19.52 -0.39 16.71
CA VAL A 1 -19.76 -1.71 16.10
C VAL A 1 -21.02 -2.34 16.69
N LEU A 2 -21.13 -2.52 18.03
CA LEU A 2 -22.28 -3.17 18.68
C LEU A 2 -23.63 -2.50 18.37
N LEU A 3 -23.71 -1.17 18.42
CA LEU A 3 -24.94 -0.45 18.08
C LEU A 3 -25.29 -0.55 16.59
N GLY A 4 -24.27 -0.57 15.72
CA GLY A 4 -24.47 -0.78 14.28
C GLY A 4 -24.97 -2.18 13.94
N SER A 5 -24.51 -3.22 14.64
CA SER A 5 -24.95 -4.60 14.39
C SER A 5 -26.41 -4.86 14.76
N LEU A 6 -27.00 -4.04 15.62
CA LEU A 6 -28.41 -4.13 15.98
C LEU A 6 -29.35 -3.62 14.87
N VAL A 7 -28.84 -2.79 13.98
CA VAL A 7 -29.60 -2.17 12.88
C VAL A 7 -29.30 -2.85 11.55
N MET A 8 -28.14 -3.52 11.42
CA MET A 8 -27.77 -4.20 10.18
C MET A 8 -28.49 -5.55 10.08
N VAL A 9 -29.37 -5.63 9.10
CA VAL A 9 -30.10 -6.86 8.75
C VAL A 9 -29.57 -7.31 7.39
N ASN A 10 -29.31 -8.61 7.22
CA ASN A 10 -28.96 -9.15 5.91
C ASN A 10 -30.13 -8.94 4.94
N PRO A 11 -29.88 -8.51 3.71
CA PRO A 11 -30.92 -8.42 2.70
C PRO A 11 -31.55 -9.81 2.47
N PRO A 12 -32.84 -9.88 2.07
CA PRO A 12 -33.46 -11.15 1.66
C PRO A 12 -32.63 -11.85 0.56
N GLU A 13 -32.75 -13.18 0.47
CA GLU A 13 -31.97 -13.97 -0.51
C GLU A 13 -32.19 -13.52 -1.97
N ASP A 14 -33.37 -13.00 -2.29
CA ASP A 14 -33.74 -12.48 -3.62
C ASP A 14 -33.59 -10.96 -3.78
N TYR A 15 -32.92 -10.30 -2.84
CA TYR A 15 -32.77 -8.85 -2.90
C TYR A 15 -31.88 -8.42 -4.07
N GLN A 16 -32.44 -7.59 -4.93
CA GLN A 16 -31.72 -6.95 -6.03
C GLN A 16 -31.72 -5.42 -5.83
N PRO A 17 -30.57 -4.76 -5.77
CA PRO A 17 -30.50 -3.31 -5.67
C PRO A 17 -31.19 -2.64 -6.87
N ALA A 18 -31.84 -1.49 -6.64
CA ALA A 18 -32.44 -0.70 -7.71
C ALA A 18 -31.34 -0.34 -8.76
N GLY A 19 -31.62 -0.65 -10.03
CA GLY A 19 -30.66 -0.44 -11.13
C GLY A 19 -29.62 -1.54 -11.30
N TRP A 20 -29.69 -2.65 -10.55
CA TRP A 20 -28.83 -3.80 -10.76
C TRP A 20 -29.27 -4.59 -12.01
N HIS A 21 -28.34 -4.81 -12.92
CA HIS A 21 -28.58 -5.58 -14.14
C HIS A 21 -27.72 -6.85 -14.11
N PRO A 22 -28.34 -8.04 -13.97
CA PRO A 22 -27.61 -9.32 -13.88
C PRO A 22 -26.71 -9.58 -15.08
N GLU A 23 -27.13 -9.17 -16.29
CA GLU A 23 -26.33 -9.32 -17.52
C GLU A 23 -25.06 -8.49 -17.50
N LYS A 24 -25.12 -7.24 -17.01
CA LYS A 24 -23.93 -6.37 -16.83
C LYS A 24 -23.02 -6.88 -15.73
N ALA A 25 -23.58 -7.41 -14.65
CA ALA A 25 -22.82 -8.01 -13.57
C ALA A 25 -22.14 -9.32 -14.03
N ALA A 26 -22.82 -10.16 -14.81
CA ALA A 26 -22.27 -11.37 -15.41
C ALA A 26 -21.19 -11.05 -16.46
N ALA A 27 -21.39 -10.01 -17.29
CA ALA A 27 -20.38 -9.54 -18.23
C ALA A 27 -19.15 -8.96 -17.52
N ALA A 28 -19.34 -8.17 -16.46
CA ALA A 28 -18.26 -7.67 -15.63
C ALA A 28 -17.51 -8.80 -14.90
N ALA A 29 -18.22 -9.82 -14.41
CA ALA A 29 -17.62 -11.01 -13.81
C ALA A 29 -16.88 -11.87 -14.86
N ALA A 30 -17.38 -11.94 -16.09
CA ALA A 30 -16.70 -12.61 -17.21
C ALA A 30 -15.46 -11.83 -17.69
N MET A 31 -15.49 -10.49 -17.64
CA MET A 31 -14.35 -9.62 -17.88
C MET A 31 -13.37 -9.58 -16.69
N GLY A 32 -13.85 -9.82 -15.46
CA GLY A 32 -13.08 -9.83 -14.20
C GLY A 32 -12.25 -11.10 -13.99
N GLY A 33 -11.91 -11.81 -15.05
CA GLY A 33 -10.97 -12.92 -15.03
C GLY A 33 -11.48 -14.19 -14.32
N ARG A 34 -10.79 -15.30 -14.53
CA ARG A 34 -11.05 -16.58 -13.88
C ARG A 34 -10.92 -16.40 -12.36
N GLY A 35 -11.99 -16.64 -11.62
CA GLY A 35 -11.92 -16.66 -10.17
C GLY A 35 -10.88 -17.68 -9.70
N PHE A 36 -9.83 -17.18 -9.06
CA PHE A 36 -8.80 -18.04 -8.48
C PHE A 36 -9.26 -18.53 -7.12
N GLU A 37 -9.25 -19.82 -6.91
CA GLU A 37 -9.27 -20.37 -5.56
C GLU A 37 -7.99 -19.96 -4.83
N THR A 38 -8.06 -19.83 -3.49
CA THR A 38 -6.92 -19.42 -2.68
C THR A 38 -5.66 -20.27 -2.95
N ARG A 39 -5.84 -21.60 -3.07
CA ARG A 39 -4.73 -22.52 -3.36
C ARG A 39 -4.08 -22.28 -4.72
N GLN A 40 -4.85 -21.82 -5.70
CA GLN A 40 -4.34 -21.46 -7.02
C GLN A 40 -3.60 -20.13 -6.97
N MET A 41 -4.18 -19.12 -6.28
CA MET A 41 -3.57 -17.82 -6.07
C MET A 41 -2.19 -17.94 -5.42
N LEU A 42 -2.07 -18.71 -4.33
CA LEU A 42 -0.82 -18.92 -3.60
C LEU A 42 0.29 -19.57 -4.43
N LYS A 43 -0.04 -20.20 -5.57
CA LYS A 43 0.93 -20.77 -6.50
C LYS A 43 1.40 -19.78 -7.57
N THR A 44 0.87 -18.56 -7.60
CA THR A 44 1.20 -17.56 -8.60
C THR A 44 2.32 -16.63 -8.12
N PRO A 45 3.28 -16.27 -8.98
CA PRO A 45 4.28 -15.27 -8.62
C PRO A 45 3.66 -13.89 -8.35
N GLN A 46 2.50 -13.60 -8.93
CA GLN A 46 1.76 -12.35 -8.72
C GLN A 46 1.33 -12.16 -7.27
N PHE A 47 0.92 -13.23 -6.59
CA PHE A 47 0.61 -13.18 -5.17
C PHE A 47 1.81 -12.69 -4.36
N TYR A 48 2.98 -13.29 -4.56
CA TYR A 48 4.19 -12.92 -3.84
C TYR A 48 4.65 -11.49 -4.17
N SER A 49 4.50 -11.07 -5.42
CA SER A 49 4.79 -9.69 -5.82
C SER A 49 3.90 -8.70 -5.07
N ILE A 50 2.56 -8.90 -5.08
CA ILE A 50 1.61 -8.05 -4.36
C ILE A 50 1.92 -8.08 -2.86
N TRP A 51 2.19 -9.25 -2.31
CA TRP A 51 2.49 -9.44 -0.90
C TRP A 51 3.75 -8.68 -0.46
N LEU A 52 4.84 -8.77 -1.23
CA LEU A 52 6.09 -8.06 -0.96
C LEU A 52 5.93 -6.53 -1.08
N VAL A 53 5.20 -6.07 -2.09
CA VAL A 53 4.93 -4.64 -2.28
C VAL A 53 4.05 -4.10 -1.14
N PHE A 54 3.06 -4.87 -0.70
CA PHE A 54 2.26 -4.50 0.46
C PHE A 54 3.10 -4.47 1.74
N LEU A 55 3.92 -5.49 1.96
CA LEU A 55 4.83 -5.57 3.11
C LEU A 55 5.73 -4.34 3.20
N SER A 56 6.44 -4.01 2.11
CA SER A 56 7.37 -2.88 2.09
C SER A 56 6.68 -1.54 2.35
N SER A 57 5.52 -1.30 1.72
CA SER A 57 4.74 -0.08 1.92
C SER A 57 4.15 0.00 3.33
N ALA A 58 3.71 -1.12 3.89
CA ALA A 58 3.16 -1.19 5.24
C ALA A 58 4.23 -1.00 6.32
N ILE A 59 5.41 -1.60 6.16
CA ILE A 59 6.55 -1.40 7.09
C ILE A 59 6.91 0.08 7.16
N ALA A 60 7.04 0.76 6.02
CA ALA A 60 7.38 2.18 5.97
C ALA A 60 6.37 3.03 6.75
N GLY A 61 5.07 2.83 6.53
CA GLY A 61 4.03 3.58 7.23
C GLY A 61 3.96 3.26 8.72
N LEU A 62 4.01 1.99 9.10
CA LEU A 62 3.96 1.56 10.50
C LEU A 62 5.20 2.03 11.28
N MET A 63 6.38 1.93 10.68
CA MET A 63 7.60 2.44 11.29
C MET A 63 7.46 3.92 11.62
N VAL A 64 6.94 4.74 10.69
CA VAL A 64 6.73 6.17 10.91
C VAL A 64 5.73 6.42 12.04
N ILE A 65 4.62 5.68 12.10
CA ILE A 65 3.64 5.80 13.21
C ILE A 65 4.32 5.64 14.56
N TYR A 66 5.23 4.69 14.69
CA TYR A 66 5.91 4.42 15.97
C TYR A 66 7.08 5.37 16.26
N CYS A 67 7.75 5.88 15.23
CA CYS A 67 8.98 6.65 15.39
C CYS A 67 8.80 8.16 15.25
N ILE A 68 7.78 8.64 14.55
CA ILE A 68 7.74 10.05 14.13
C ILE A 68 7.80 11.02 15.31
N GLN A 69 7.19 10.66 16.44
CA GLN A 69 7.21 11.50 17.62
C GLN A 69 8.61 11.51 18.24
N LEU A 70 9.23 10.33 18.38
CA LEU A 70 10.56 10.20 18.97
C LEU A 70 11.62 10.87 18.08
N PHE A 71 11.62 10.51 16.81
CA PHE A 71 12.49 11.10 15.78
C PHE A 71 12.33 12.62 15.69
N GLY A 72 11.08 13.09 15.66
CA GLY A 72 10.81 14.52 15.54
C GLY A 72 11.24 15.31 16.77
N ILE A 73 11.06 14.75 17.97
CA ILE A 73 11.56 15.39 19.22
C ILE A 73 13.08 15.48 19.18
N ASP A 74 13.79 14.38 18.86
CA ASP A 74 15.25 14.34 18.81
C ASP A 74 15.78 15.32 17.76
N ALA A 75 15.20 15.33 16.55
CA ALA A 75 15.64 16.19 15.47
C ALA A 75 15.38 17.68 15.75
N LEU A 76 14.21 18.02 16.29
CA LEU A 76 13.87 19.41 16.62
C LEU A 76 14.70 19.92 17.81
N ALA A 77 14.90 19.10 18.85
CA ALA A 77 15.74 19.46 20.00
C ALA A 77 17.20 19.69 19.60
N PHE A 78 17.73 18.86 18.68
CA PHE A 78 19.09 19.04 18.14
C PHE A 78 19.28 20.40 17.46
N HIS A 79 18.24 20.92 16.80
CA HIS A 79 18.24 22.24 16.18
C HIS A 79 17.78 23.37 17.10
N GLY A 80 17.60 23.11 18.41
CA GLY A 80 17.18 24.12 19.40
C GLY A 80 15.75 24.61 19.22
N VAL A 81 14.90 23.84 18.56
CA VAL A 81 13.48 24.18 18.34
C VAL A 81 12.68 23.94 19.62
N GLU A 82 12.10 24.97 20.16
CA GLU A 82 11.20 24.88 21.31
C GLU A 82 9.88 24.18 20.95
N ASN A 83 9.18 23.62 21.95
CA ASN A 83 7.88 22.98 21.81
C ASN A 83 7.86 21.76 20.86
N ALA A 84 8.97 21.02 20.74
CA ALA A 84 9.10 19.84 19.89
C ALA A 84 7.96 18.81 20.08
N ILE A 85 7.49 18.62 21.32
CA ILE A 85 6.39 17.71 21.66
C ILE A 85 5.07 18.15 21.00
N VAL A 86 4.77 19.45 21.00
CA VAL A 86 3.55 19.99 20.39
C VAL A 86 3.60 19.87 18.87
N ILE A 87 4.77 20.17 18.28
CA ILE A 87 4.98 20.09 16.83
C ILE A 87 4.84 18.64 16.35
N THR A 88 5.46 17.69 17.05
CA THR A 88 5.37 16.27 16.70
C THR A 88 3.99 15.68 16.91
N GLY A 89 3.28 16.09 17.98
CA GLY A 89 1.88 15.76 18.19
C GLY A 89 0.98 16.27 17.06
N THR A 90 1.21 17.51 16.60
CA THR A 90 0.52 18.10 15.45
C THR A 90 0.82 17.31 14.18
N ALA A 91 2.07 16.90 13.93
CA ALA A 91 2.45 16.07 12.79
C ALA A 91 1.72 14.73 12.79
N MET A 92 1.56 14.08 13.95
CA MET A 92 0.78 12.84 14.10
C MET A 92 -0.71 13.04 13.79
N ALA A 93 -1.30 14.16 14.24
CA ALA A 93 -2.70 14.47 13.92
C ALA A 93 -2.90 14.64 12.40
N TRP A 94 -2.03 15.37 11.74
CA TRP A 94 -2.05 15.53 10.28
C TRP A 94 -1.80 14.22 9.54
N TYR A 95 -0.87 13.39 10.01
CA TYR A 95 -0.68 12.03 9.50
C TYR A 95 -2.00 11.25 9.49
N ALA A 96 -2.74 11.25 10.61
CA ALA A 96 -4.00 10.53 10.73
C ALA A 96 -5.10 11.06 9.79
N ILE A 97 -5.22 12.38 9.66
CA ILE A 97 -6.16 13.02 8.73
C ILE A 97 -5.85 12.62 7.30
N PHE A 98 -4.59 12.75 6.88
CA PHE A 98 -4.17 12.42 5.52
C PHE A 98 -4.21 10.93 5.23
N ASN A 99 -4.06 10.06 6.25
CA ASN A 99 -4.31 8.62 6.10
C ASN A 99 -5.76 8.34 5.69
N GLY A 100 -6.72 9.00 6.32
CA GLY A 100 -8.13 8.90 5.93
C GLY A 100 -8.38 9.39 4.49
N LEU A 101 -7.85 10.57 4.14
CA LEU A 101 -7.95 11.15 2.80
C LEU A 101 -7.27 10.27 1.74
N GLY A 102 -6.14 9.67 2.07
CA GLY A 102 -5.39 8.78 1.18
C GLY A 102 -6.18 7.57 0.74
N ARG A 103 -7.01 6.99 1.61
CA ARG A 103 -7.91 5.86 1.25
C ARG A 103 -8.88 6.26 0.14
N ILE A 104 -9.47 7.45 0.25
CA ILE A 104 -10.45 7.95 -0.72
C ILE A 104 -9.75 8.32 -2.03
N LEU A 105 -8.73 9.17 -1.95
CA LEU A 105 -8.11 9.75 -3.14
C LEU A 105 -7.30 8.73 -3.94
N TRP A 106 -6.52 7.84 -3.30
CA TRP A 106 -5.85 6.75 -4.02
C TRP A 106 -6.84 5.75 -4.63
N GLY A 107 -7.98 5.50 -3.95
CA GLY A 107 -9.08 4.74 -4.54
C GLY A 107 -9.57 5.37 -5.85
N MET A 108 -9.95 6.65 -5.81
CA MET A 108 -10.42 7.40 -6.99
C MET A 108 -9.37 7.51 -8.09
N ILE A 109 -8.11 7.74 -7.75
CA ILE A 109 -7.00 7.77 -8.71
C ILE A 109 -6.89 6.41 -9.41
N SER A 110 -6.95 5.32 -8.64
CA SER A 110 -6.79 3.98 -9.17
C SER A 110 -7.95 3.53 -10.08
N ASP A 111 -9.14 4.10 -9.88
CA ASP A 111 -10.26 3.87 -10.79
C ASP A 111 -10.03 4.49 -12.17
N ARG A 112 -9.21 5.54 -12.25
CA ARG A 112 -8.90 6.24 -13.51
C ARG A 112 -7.67 5.70 -14.23
N ILE A 113 -6.56 5.49 -13.50
CA ILE A 113 -5.26 5.10 -14.10
C ILE A 113 -4.96 3.60 -13.96
N GLY A 114 -5.83 2.86 -13.27
CA GLY A 114 -5.66 1.42 -13.01
C GLY A 114 -4.88 1.12 -11.72
N ARG A 115 -5.17 -0.06 -11.14
CA ARG A 115 -4.63 -0.46 -9.83
C ARG A 115 -3.11 -0.59 -9.83
N LYS A 116 -2.56 -1.26 -10.84
CA LYS A 116 -1.11 -1.48 -10.98
C LYS A 116 -0.35 -0.15 -11.03
N ALA A 117 -0.76 0.77 -11.91
CA ALA A 117 -0.10 2.06 -12.05
C ALA A 117 -0.16 2.89 -10.76
N SER A 118 -1.30 2.86 -10.07
CA SER A 118 -1.48 3.55 -8.79
C SER A 118 -0.59 2.99 -7.68
N ILE A 119 -0.44 1.66 -7.59
CA ILE A 119 0.46 1.03 -6.61
C ILE A 119 1.91 1.40 -6.91
N ILE A 120 2.33 1.40 -8.18
CA ILE A 120 3.68 1.83 -8.56
C ILE A 120 3.92 3.28 -8.16
N ALA A 121 2.99 4.18 -8.52
CA ALA A 121 3.11 5.60 -8.21
C ALA A 121 3.13 5.85 -6.68
N MET A 122 2.22 5.21 -5.94
CA MET A 122 2.14 5.31 -4.48
C MET A 122 3.42 4.81 -3.81
N SER A 123 3.92 3.63 -4.19
CA SER A 123 5.13 3.05 -3.60
C SER A 123 6.39 3.84 -3.95
N ALA A 124 6.50 4.33 -5.19
CA ALA A 124 7.61 5.18 -5.61
C ALA A 124 7.59 6.52 -4.86
N LEU A 125 6.41 7.16 -4.78
CA LEU A 125 6.24 8.41 -4.04
C LEU A 125 6.57 8.21 -2.55
N GLN A 126 6.10 7.13 -1.94
CA GLN A 126 6.44 6.80 -0.55
C GLN A 126 7.96 6.67 -0.35
N GLY A 127 8.64 5.96 -1.23
CA GLY A 127 10.09 5.81 -1.17
C GLY A 127 10.83 7.14 -1.26
N LEU A 128 10.43 7.99 -2.21
CA LEU A 128 11.03 9.31 -2.39
C LEU A 128 10.78 10.24 -1.19
N ILE A 129 9.56 10.22 -0.63
CA ILE A 129 9.23 11.03 0.56
C ILE A 129 10.06 10.56 1.77
N MET A 130 10.21 9.26 1.99
CA MET A 130 11.02 8.73 3.08
C MET A 130 12.47 9.21 2.99
N LEU A 131 13.08 9.16 1.80
CA LEU A 131 14.44 9.65 1.57
C LEU A 131 14.54 11.17 1.74
N ALA A 132 13.57 11.93 1.20
CA ALA A 132 13.53 13.38 1.31
C ALA A 132 13.30 13.85 2.76
N THR A 133 12.46 13.14 3.52
CA THR A 133 12.15 13.45 4.93
C THR A 133 13.41 13.41 5.78
N TYR A 134 14.23 12.37 5.60
CA TYR A 134 15.49 12.30 6.32
C TYR A 134 16.39 13.51 6.01
N HIS A 135 16.67 13.74 4.72
CA HIS A 135 17.59 14.82 4.33
C HIS A 135 17.07 16.21 4.65
N GLY A 136 15.78 16.48 4.39
CA GLY A 136 15.19 17.80 4.65
C GLY A 136 15.03 18.09 6.12
N PHE A 137 14.79 17.06 6.92
CA PHE A 137 14.43 17.23 8.32
C PHE A 137 15.65 17.30 9.24
N ILE A 138 16.55 16.34 9.06
CA ILE A 138 17.74 16.21 9.90
C ILE A 138 18.72 17.33 9.61
N ASN A 139 18.85 17.74 8.35
CA ASN A 139 19.80 18.77 7.97
C ASN A 139 19.33 20.19 8.25
N PHE A 140 17.99 20.44 8.26
CA PHE A 140 17.46 21.80 8.32
C PHE A 140 16.53 22.07 9.53
N GLY A 141 16.15 21.06 10.30
CA GLY A 141 15.33 21.22 11.51
C GLY A 141 13.98 21.90 11.30
N LEU A 142 13.39 21.79 10.12
CA LEU A 142 12.19 22.51 9.73
C LEU A 142 10.94 21.88 10.35
N ALA A 143 10.40 22.48 11.40
CA ALA A 143 9.16 22.04 12.06
C ALA A 143 7.98 21.87 11.08
N PHE A 144 7.80 22.81 10.15
CA PHE A 144 6.80 22.71 9.09
C PHE A 144 7.07 21.52 8.15
N GLY A 145 8.33 21.26 7.83
CA GLY A 145 8.75 20.11 7.02
C GLY A 145 8.31 18.76 7.62
N LEU A 146 8.36 18.63 8.96
CA LEU A 146 7.86 17.41 9.64
C LEU A 146 6.37 17.20 9.42
N ILE A 147 5.57 18.23 9.59
CA ILE A 147 4.12 18.16 9.42
C ILE A 147 3.79 17.78 7.98
N VAL A 148 4.45 18.39 6.99
CA VAL A 148 4.25 18.07 5.56
C VAL A 148 4.66 16.63 5.26
N ALA A 149 5.85 16.21 5.71
CA ALA A 149 6.34 14.85 5.49
C ALA A 149 5.41 13.82 6.14
N ALA A 150 5.00 14.03 7.38
CA ALA A 150 4.04 13.17 8.07
C ALA A 150 2.72 13.06 7.32
N SER A 151 2.19 14.18 6.81
CA SER A 151 0.96 14.24 6.04
C SER A 151 1.07 13.40 4.75
N LEU A 152 2.14 13.57 4.00
CA LEU A 152 2.37 12.85 2.74
C LEU A 152 2.60 11.35 2.97
N ILE A 153 3.35 10.99 4.01
CA ILE A 153 3.55 9.58 4.39
C ILE A 153 2.21 8.96 4.81
N GLY A 154 1.44 9.66 5.64
CA GLY A 154 0.09 9.23 6.04
C GLY A 154 -0.83 9.04 4.84
N PHE A 155 -0.83 9.97 3.90
CA PHE A 155 -1.62 9.90 2.67
C PHE A 155 -1.31 8.63 1.86
N ASN A 156 -0.05 8.34 1.61
CA ASN A 156 0.34 7.13 0.89
C ASN A 156 0.04 5.86 1.68
N TYR A 157 0.29 5.88 2.98
CA TYR A 157 -0.05 4.75 3.85
C TYR A 157 -1.55 4.44 3.86
N GLY A 158 -2.40 5.48 3.81
CA GLY A 158 -3.85 5.30 3.64
C GLY A 158 -4.21 4.57 2.35
N GLY A 159 -3.51 4.86 1.26
CA GLY A 159 -3.73 4.27 -0.05
C GLY A 159 -3.58 2.75 -0.11
N ILE A 160 -2.73 2.15 0.73
CA ILE A 160 -2.56 0.68 0.75
C ILE A 160 -3.89 -0.04 1.05
N PHE A 161 -4.73 0.52 1.93
CA PHE A 161 -6.01 -0.08 2.31
C PHE A 161 -7.09 0.04 1.23
N ALA A 162 -6.92 0.92 0.24
CA ALA A 162 -7.79 1.00 -0.92
C ALA A 162 -7.27 0.15 -2.10
N LEU A 163 -5.97 0.19 -2.36
CA LEU A 163 -5.37 -0.38 -3.57
C LEU A 163 -5.19 -1.89 -3.50
N PHE A 164 -4.74 -2.44 -2.36
CA PHE A 164 -4.43 -3.87 -2.26
C PHE A 164 -5.66 -4.77 -2.27
N PRO A 165 -6.79 -4.46 -1.60
CA PRO A 165 -8.01 -5.23 -1.80
C PRO A 165 -8.53 -5.13 -3.23
N ALA A 166 -8.48 -3.93 -3.84
CA ALA A 166 -8.94 -3.73 -5.21
C ALA A 166 -8.12 -4.52 -6.24
N ILE A 167 -6.78 -4.48 -6.17
CA ILE A 167 -5.96 -5.28 -7.11
C ILE A 167 -6.12 -6.78 -6.87
N THR A 168 -6.37 -7.20 -5.64
CA THR A 168 -6.64 -8.62 -5.33
C THR A 168 -7.94 -9.08 -6.01
N ALA A 169 -8.99 -8.26 -5.95
CA ALA A 169 -10.24 -8.52 -6.64
C ALA A 169 -10.06 -8.54 -8.17
N ASP A 170 -9.37 -7.55 -8.73
CA ASP A 170 -9.16 -7.42 -10.18
C ASP A 170 -8.30 -8.56 -10.75
N TRP A 171 -7.28 -9.02 -10.01
CA TRP A 171 -6.34 -10.03 -10.50
C TRP A 171 -6.74 -11.46 -10.20
N PHE A 172 -7.42 -11.71 -9.10
CA PHE A 172 -7.78 -13.06 -8.66
C PHE A 172 -9.28 -13.34 -8.65
N GLY A 173 -10.11 -12.32 -8.96
CA GLY A 173 -11.56 -12.45 -9.08
C GLY A 173 -12.31 -12.23 -7.76
N ASN A 174 -13.60 -11.94 -7.89
CA ASN A 174 -14.46 -11.54 -6.77
C ASN A 174 -15.02 -12.71 -5.96
N LYS A 175 -15.09 -13.92 -6.54
CA LYS A 175 -15.75 -15.08 -5.89
C LYS A 175 -15.15 -15.44 -4.54
N GLU A 176 -13.84 -15.45 -4.46
CA GLU A 176 -13.07 -15.81 -3.25
C GLU A 176 -12.28 -14.61 -2.69
N VAL A 177 -12.70 -13.37 -3.03
CA VAL A 177 -11.91 -12.17 -2.72
C VAL A 177 -11.62 -12.01 -1.23
N GLY A 178 -12.59 -12.27 -0.36
CA GLY A 178 -12.40 -12.16 1.09
C GLY A 178 -11.30 -13.10 1.62
N ARG A 179 -11.31 -14.36 1.16
CA ARG A 179 -10.30 -15.35 1.52
C ARG A 179 -8.93 -15.03 0.88
N ASN A 180 -8.92 -14.65 -0.38
CA ASN A 180 -7.72 -14.30 -1.11
C ASN A 180 -7.06 -13.05 -0.54
N TYR A 181 -7.84 -12.01 -0.25
CA TYR A 181 -7.32 -10.80 0.38
C TYR A 181 -6.85 -11.05 1.81
N GLY A 182 -7.50 -11.94 2.56
CA GLY A 182 -7.01 -12.35 3.89
C GLY A 182 -5.56 -12.84 3.86
N TRP A 183 -5.18 -13.63 2.84
CA TRP A 183 -3.79 -14.05 2.63
C TRP A 183 -2.88 -12.90 2.21
N VAL A 184 -3.31 -12.03 1.33
CA VAL A 184 -2.55 -10.83 0.96
C VAL A 184 -2.35 -9.92 2.18
N PHE A 185 -3.37 -9.80 3.03
CA PHE A 185 -3.33 -8.97 4.24
C PHE A 185 -2.38 -9.49 5.33
N THR A 186 -1.94 -10.75 5.26
CA THR A 186 -0.88 -11.26 6.16
C THR A 186 0.41 -10.46 6.05
N ALA A 187 0.68 -9.83 4.89
CA ALA A 187 1.79 -8.90 4.71
C ALA A 187 1.73 -7.73 5.71
N TYR A 188 0.52 -7.19 5.93
CA TYR A 188 0.30 -6.15 6.93
C TYR A 188 0.55 -6.65 8.35
N GLY A 189 0.13 -7.88 8.67
CA GLY A 189 0.41 -8.51 9.95
C GLY A 189 1.92 -8.65 10.23
N VAL A 190 2.68 -9.11 9.22
CA VAL A 190 4.15 -9.20 9.31
C VAL A 190 4.77 -7.80 9.45
N ALA A 191 4.28 -6.81 8.70
CA ALA A 191 4.71 -5.42 8.82
C ALA A 191 4.44 -4.85 10.23
N GLY A 192 3.32 -5.24 10.85
CA GLY A 192 2.94 -4.86 12.21
C GLY A 192 3.92 -5.34 13.29
N ILE A 193 4.64 -6.42 13.03
CA ILE A 193 5.70 -6.93 13.90
C ILE A 193 7.04 -6.27 13.54
N LEU A 194 7.40 -6.26 12.26
CA LEU A 194 8.70 -5.79 11.81
C LEU A 194 8.86 -4.27 11.92
N GLY A 195 7.81 -3.49 11.66
CA GLY A 195 7.85 -2.03 11.71
C GLY A 195 8.25 -1.51 13.10
N PRO A 196 7.51 -1.83 14.17
CA PRO A 196 7.86 -1.44 15.54
C PRO A 196 9.21 -2.00 16.02
N LEU A 197 9.53 -3.24 15.64
CA LEU A 197 10.80 -3.88 16.00
C LEU A 197 12.00 -3.12 15.41
N LEU A 198 11.95 -2.82 14.12
CA LEU A 198 12.96 -1.99 13.45
C LEU A 198 13.04 -0.60 14.08
N ALA A 199 11.88 0.01 14.33
CA ALA A 199 11.81 1.30 15.01
C ALA A 199 12.52 1.29 16.37
N GLY A 200 12.31 0.26 17.19
CA GLY A 200 12.95 0.13 18.49
C GLY A 200 14.47 -0.03 18.40
N VAL A 201 14.95 -0.92 17.55
CA VAL A 201 16.38 -1.16 17.33
C VAL A 201 17.11 0.13 16.89
N PHE A 202 16.52 0.87 15.95
CA PHE A 202 17.13 2.10 15.46
C PHE A 202 17.03 3.27 16.43
N LYS A 203 15.97 3.32 17.24
CA LYS A 203 15.85 4.28 18.34
C LYS A 203 17.03 4.10 19.31
N ASP A 204 17.28 2.88 19.75
CA ASP A 204 18.35 2.60 20.70
C ASP A 204 19.73 2.96 20.11
N ALA A 205 19.93 2.71 18.82
CA ALA A 205 21.15 3.12 18.11
C ALA A 205 21.28 4.65 17.97
N ALA A 206 20.18 5.38 17.78
CA ALA A 206 20.18 6.84 17.67
C ALA A 206 20.45 7.52 19.00
N THR A 207 19.85 7.04 20.10
CA THR A 207 20.02 7.62 21.44
C THR A 207 21.43 7.44 22.00
N GLY A 208 22.18 6.44 21.54
CA GLY A 208 23.60 6.24 21.93
C GLY A 208 24.58 7.25 21.32
N GLY A 209 24.18 7.99 20.27
CA GLY A 209 25.07 8.86 19.49
C GLY A 209 24.90 10.38 19.72
N ASN A 210 23.93 10.80 20.49
CA ASN A 210 23.61 12.24 20.75
C ASN A 210 23.37 13.07 19.47
N THR A 211 23.09 12.43 18.33
CA THR A 211 22.81 13.08 17.05
C THR A 211 21.64 12.40 16.34
N PRO A 212 20.79 13.15 15.62
CA PRO A 212 19.67 12.57 14.88
C PRO A 212 20.10 11.70 13.69
N VAL A 213 21.40 11.61 13.38
CA VAL A 213 21.97 10.83 12.29
C VAL A 213 21.65 9.34 12.41
N GLY A 214 21.50 8.80 13.63
CA GLY A 214 21.08 7.42 13.86
C GLY A 214 19.72 7.07 13.24
N TRP A 215 18.84 8.05 13.05
CA TRP A 215 17.55 7.87 12.38
C TRP A 215 17.64 7.76 10.85
N MET A 216 18.81 8.02 10.24
CA MET A 216 18.99 7.90 8.78
C MET A 216 18.68 6.49 8.29
N THR A 217 19.21 5.50 8.96
CA THR A 217 19.13 4.11 8.54
C THR A 217 17.70 3.61 8.37
N PRO A 218 16.77 3.79 9.33
CA PRO A 218 15.40 3.34 9.15
C PRO A 218 14.67 4.04 7.99
N PHE A 219 14.86 5.34 7.81
CA PHE A 219 14.26 6.06 6.68
C PHE A 219 14.83 5.59 5.35
N LEU A 220 16.15 5.35 5.26
CA LEU A 220 16.82 4.84 4.07
C LEU A 220 16.31 3.43 3.73
N ILE A 221 16.28 2.51 4.70
CA ILE A 221 15.81 1.14 4.50
C ILE A 221 14.35 1.14 4.03
N ALA A 222 13.48 1.87 4.71
CA ALA A 222 12.06 1.93 4.35
C ALA A 222 11.84 2.58 2.97
N GLY A 223 12.58 3.66 2.68
CA GLY A 223 12.53 4.33 1.38
C GLY A 223 12.97 3.43 0.23
N VAL A 224 14.11 2.78 0.38
CA VAL A 224 14.64 1.83 -0.62
C VAL A 224 13.71 0.62 -0.78
N ALA A 225 13.17 0.08 0.30
CA ALA A 225 12.22 -1.03 0.24
C ALA A 225 10.95 -0.66 -0.56
N CYS A 226 10.42 0.56 -0.38
CA CYS A 226 9.28 1.05 -1.17
C CYS A 226 9.64 1.21 -2.66
N LEU A 227 10.84 1.71 -3.00
CA LEU A 227 11.28 1.83 -4.39
C LEU A 227 11.48 0.44 -5.04
N ILE A 228 12.05 -0.52 -4.31
CA ILE A 228 12.13 -1.91 -4.77
C ILE A 228 10.73 -2.48 -4.98
N GLY A 229 9.79 -2.22 -4.06
CA GLY A 229 8.38 -2.59 -4.22
C GLY A 229 7.77 -2.03 -5.50
N ALA A 230 7.99 -0.75 -5.80
CA ALA A 230 7.54 -0.13 -7.05
C ALA A 230 8.15 -0.81 -8.29
N LEU A 231 9.44 -1.17 -8.25
CA LEU A 231 10.10 -1.92 -9.33
C LEU A 231 9.54 -3.33 -9.48
N ILE A 232 9.33 -4.07 -8.38
CA ILE A 232 8.68 -5.39 -8.43
C ILE A 232 7.33 -5.27 -9.12
N MET A 233 6.52 -4.29 -8.73
CA MET A 233 5.20 -4.10 -9.31
C MET A 233 5.26 -3.70 -10.79
N LEU A 234 6.25 -2.93 -11.19
CA LEU A 234 6.46 -2.52 -12.59
C LEU A 234 6.60 -3.75 -13.51
N PHE A 235 7.39 -4.74 -13.09
CA PHE A 235 7.67 -5.96 -13.87
C PHE A 235 6.65 -7.08 -13.64
N THR A 236 5.71 -6.93 -12.72
CA THR A 236 4.66 -7.93 -12.47
C THR A 236 3.49 -7.70 -13.42
N GLU A 237 3.13 -8.72 -14.19
CA GLU A 237 1.97 -8.70 -15.09
C GLU A 237 0.77 -9.41 -14.43
N ALA A 238 -0.45 -8.98 -14.78
CA ALA A 238 -1.68 -9.61 -14.30
C ALA A 238 -1.71 -11.11 -14.64
N PRO A 239 -2.30 -11.97 -13.78
CA PRO A 239 -2.39 -13.40 -14.05
C PRO A 239 -3.14 -13.68 -15.37
N GLY A 240 -2.58 -14.53 -16.23
CA GLY A 240 -3.23 -14.94 -17.49
C GLY A 240 -2.87 -14.15 -18.75
N THR A 241 -2.15 -13.01 -18.64
CA THR A 241 -1.77 -12.22 -19.82
C THR A 241 -0.69 -12.85 -20.70
N ARG A 242 0.11 -13.78 -20.18
CA ARG A 242 1.19 -14.48 -20.94
C ARG A 242 0.71 -15.48 -21.99
N ARG A 243 -0.55 -15.97 -21.95
CA ARG A 243 -1.03 -16.99 -22.90
C ARG A 243 -1.45 -16.46 -24.28
N GLY A 244 -1.56 -15.15 -24.49
CA GLY A 244 -1.96 -14.53 -25.76
C GLY A 244 -0.85 -14.31 -26.77
N ARG A 245 0.42 -14.24 -26.35
CA ARG A 245 1.55 -13.93 -27.26
C ARG A 245 2.14 -15.11 -28.02
N GLY A 246 1.77 -16.34 -27.66
CA GLY A 246 2.36 -17.55 -28.25
C GLY A 246 1.48 -18.31 -29.27
N ARG A 247 0.21 -17.92 -29.49
CA ARG A 247 -0.73 -18.69 -30.34
C ARG A 247 -1.13 -18.03 -31.67
N GLY A 248 -0.50 -16.93 -32.05
CA GLY A 248 -0.81 -16.18 -33.26
C GLY A 248 0.05 -16.52 -34.48
N ARG A 249 0.76 -17.67 -34.54
CA ARG A 249 1.67 -17.91 -35.67
C ARG A 249 1.68 -19.36 -36.26
N ILE A 250 0.65 -20.15 -36.02
CA ILE A 250 0.51 -21.42 -36.77
C ILE A 250 -0.96 -21.57 -37.17
N GLY A 251 -1.30 -21.11 -38.35
CA GLY A 251 -2.66 -21.27 -38.91
C GLY A 251 -2.87 -20.60 -40.28
N GLY A 252 -1.84 -20.59 -41.09
CA GLY A 252 -1.94 -20.09 -42.45
C GLY A 252 -1.13 -20.95 -43.38
N MET A 253 -1.58 -22.17 -43.67
CA MET A 253 -1.23 -22.95 -44.88
C MET A 253 -2.04 -24.25 -44.86
N ALA A 254 -3.04 -24.30 -45.68
CA ALA A 254 -3.51 -25.45 -46.48
C ALA A 254 -5.03 -25.36 -46.72
N THR A 255 -5.44 -24.73 -47.78
CA THR A 255 -6.47 -25.27 -48.69
C THR A 255 -6.17 -24.72 -50.08
N GLY A 256 -5.44 -25.52 -50.85
CA GLY A 256 -5.39 -25.43 -52.28
C GLY A 256 -5.83 -26.77 -52.84
N LYS A 257 -6.79 -26.69 -53.77
CA LYS A 257 -7.09 -27.68 -54.81
C LYS A 257 -7.76 -28.96 -54.31
N THR A 258 -8.93 -29.28 -54.75
CA THR A 258 -9.46 -29.56 -56.11
C THR A 258 -10.98 -29.45 -56.06
#